data_65a068e4629a36b978e55669c7ab6201
#
_entry.id   65a068e4629a36b978e55669c7ab6201
#
_cell.length_a   1.000
_cell.length_b   1.000
_cell.length_c   1.000
_cell.angle_alpha   90.00
_cell.angle_beta   90.00
_cell.angle_gamma   90.00
#
_symmetry.space_group_name_H-M   'P 1'
#
loop_
_entity.id
_entity.type
_entity.pdbx_description
1 polymer ?
#
loop_
_entity_poly.entity_id
_entity_poly.type
_entity_poly.pdbx_seq_one_letter_code
_entity_poly.pdbx_strand_id
1 'polypeptide(L)'
;MGDDAQTRLREALKLVAVALKEGDAPFALAGGYALWARGGPEPNHDVDFVVAEEDAARVADLLAERGLEVVQPPEDWLFKVYVDGAMVDVLYRLSGDPVSRGRLEDVDELEVESVRMPVFSTTKLMVDKLNALEEHACDLGTILPVARAVREQVDWRQVAEQTEGNDFAVAALFLLARLGIVNGVGDGVGDGALDVADGGGAGASA
;
A
#
# COMPACT_ATOMS: atom_id res chain seq x y z
N MET A 1 12.56 11.36 -19.90
CA MET A 1 11.28 10.62 -20.06
C MET A 1 10.64 10.26 -18.72
N GLY A 2 11.39 9.96 -17.64
CA GLY A 2 10.80 9.67 -16.30
C GLY A 2 10.17 10.90 -15.63
N ASP A 3 10.80 12.04 -15.73
CA ASP A 3 10.38 13.30 -15.07
C ASP A 3 9.00 13.81 -15.54
N ASP A 4 8.67 13.61 -16.80
CA ASP A 4 7.37 13.99 -17.37
C ASP A 4 6.23 13.06 -16.93
N ALA A 5 6.49 11.76 -16.74
CA ALA A 5 5.49 10.81 -16.24
C ALA A 5 5.15 11.06 -14.77
N GLN A 6 6.15 11.26 -13.92
CA GLN A 6 5.94 11.60 -12.50
C GLN A 6 5.23 12.95 -12.33
N THR A 7 5.55 13.94 -13.16
CA THR A 7 4.84 15.22 -13.15
C THR A 7 3.35 15.03 -13.46
N ARG A 8 3.00 14.22 -14.46
CA ARG A 8 1.59 13.92 -14.76
C ARG A 8 0.89 13.18 -13.62
N LEU A 9 1.55 12.22 -12.97
CA LEU A 9 1.00 11.52 -11.80
C LEU A 9 0.73 12.47 -10.63
N ARG A 10 1.65 13.42 -10.35
CA ARG A 10 1.45 14.45 -9.31
C ARG A 10 0.29 15.39 -9.64
N GLU A 11 0.16 15.83 -10.90
CA GLU A 11 -0.98 16.65 -11.32
C GLU A 11 -2.30 15.86 -11.24
N ALA A 12 -2.32 14.59 -11.63
CA ALA A 12 -3.48 13.71 -11.47
C ALA A 12 -3.87 13.54 -10.01
N LEU A 13 -2.90 13.29 -9.12
CA LEU A 13 -3.10 13.24 -7.68
C LEU A 13 -3.80 14.49 -7.16
N LYS A 14 -3.31 15.67 -7.53
CA LYS A 14 -3.86 16.97 -7.09
C LYS A 14 -5.30 17.15 -7.57
N LEU A 15 -5.56 16.91 -8.87
CA LEU A 15 -6.88 17.10 -9.46
C LEU A 15 -7.92 16.18 -8.83
N VAL A 16 -7.58 14.89 -8.67
CA VAL A 16 -8.48 13.92 -8.04
C VAL A 16 -8.69 14.24 -6.56
N ALA A 17 -7.64 14.58 -5.80
CA ALA A 17 -7.76 14.96 -4.40
C ALA A 17 -8.66 16.19 -4.21
N VAL A 18 -8.52 17.23 -5.06
CA VAL A 18 -9.39 18.41 -5.00
C VAL A 18 -10.84 18.04 -5.29
N ALA A 19 -11.10 17.20 -6.30
CA ALA A 19 -12.45 16.76 -6.61
C ALA A 19 -13.07 15.91 -5.49
N LEU A 20 -12.30 15.00 -4.87
CA LEU A 20 -12.75 14.21 -3.72
C LEU A 20 -13.11 15.08 -2.50
N LYS A 21 -12.34 16.14 -2.23
CA LYS A 21 -12.60 17.09 -1.12
C LYS A 21 -13.87 17.90 -1.30
N GLU A 22 -14.37 18.07 -2.50
CA GLU A 22 -15.63 18.76 -2.78
C GLU A 22 -16.85 17.86 -2.54
N GLY A 23 -16.63 16.56 -2.36
CA GLY A 23 -17.65 15.59 -1.94
C GLY A 23 -17.69 15.41 -0.43
N ASP A 24 -18.78 14.77 0.03
CA ASP A 24 -19.00 14.45 1.46
C ASP A 24 -18.45 13.07 1.86
N ALA A 25 -17.93 12.29 0.88
CA ALA A 25 -17.41 10.95 1.16
C ALA A 25 -16.01 11.04 1.78
N PRO A 26 -15.76 10.35 2.89
CA PRO A 26 -14.41 10.23 3.42
C PRO A 26 -13.52 9.47 2.44
N PHE A 27 -12.28 9.90 2.33
CA PHE A 27 -11.27 9.28 1.50
C PHE A 27 -9.89 9.36 2.16
N ALA A 28 -8.92 8.59 1.67
CA ALA A 28 -7.53 8.73 2.07
C ALA A 28 -6.59 8.48 0.88
N LEU A 29 -5.47 9.19 0.84
CA LEU A 29 -4.35 8.84 -0.02
C LEU A 29 -3.68 7.57 0.54
N ALA A 30 -3.39 6.62 -0.32
CA ALA A 30 -2.81 5.32 0.00
C ALA A 30 -1.60 4.99 -0.88
N GLY A 31 -1.13 3.76 -0.81
CA GLY A 31 -0.13 3.22 -1.71
C GLY A 31 1.20 3.96 -1.74
N GLY A 32 1.79 4.01 -2.93
CA GLY A 32 3.11 4.56 -3.16
C GLY A 32 3.21 6.06 -2.86
N TYR A 33 2.25 6.85 -3.30
CA TYR A 33 2.24 8.30 -3.09
C TYR A 33 1.98 8.70 -1.64
N ALA A 34 1.23 7.92 -0.87
CA ALA A 34 1.11 8.12 0.57
C ALA A 34 2.43 7.90 1.30
N LEU A 35 3.18 6.86 0.92
CA LEU A 35 4.52 6.60 1.46
C LEU A 35 5.52 7.68 1.03
N TRP A 36 5.44 8.18 -0.21
CA TRP A 36 6.25 9.31 -0.66
C TRP A 36 5.96 10.58 0.13
N ALA A 37 4.70 10.91 0.38
CA ALA A 37 4.30 12.04 1.23
C ALA A 37 4.88 11.94 2.66
N ARG A 38 5.27 10.74 3.09
CA ARG A 38 5.91 10.47 4.38
C ARG A 38 7.42 10.32 4.31
N GLY A 39 8.03 10.68 3.18
CA GLY A 39 9.49 10.68 2.97
C GLY A 39 10.05 9.44 2.29
N GLY A 40 9.19 8.55 1.81
CA GLY A 40 9.57 7.42 0.96
C GLY A 40 10.03 7.84 -0.44
N PRO A 41 10.54 6.91 -1.26
CA PRO A 41 10.86 7.17 -2.66
C PRO A 41 9.60 7.47 -3.46
N GLU A 42 9.71 8.37 -4.44
CA GLU A 42 8.60 8.68 -5.34
C GLU A 42 8.25 7.47 -6.22
N PRO A 43 6.98 7.08 -6.29
CA PRO A 43 6.53 6.02 -7.18
C PRO A 43 6.48 6.50 -8.64
N ASN A 44 6.41 5.56 -9.58
CA ASN A 44 6.44 5.84 -11.01
C ASN A 44 5.31 5.18 -11.81
N HIS A 45 4.29 4.65 -11.13
CA HIS A 45 3.23 3.87 -11.78
C HIS A 45 1.84 4.50 -11.66
N ASP A 46 1.30 4.58 -10.44
CA ASP A 46 -0.10 4.93 -10.15
C ASP A 46 -0.22 5.76 -8.87
N VAL A 47 -1.36 6.39 -8.74
CA VAL A 47 -1.79 7.06 -7.51
C VAL A 47 -2.96 6.27 -6.95
N ASP A 48 -2.92 5.96 -5.65
CA ASP A 48 -3.95 5.20 -4.97
C ASP A 48 -4.74 6.10 -4.01
N PHE A 49 -6.06 6.19 -4.20
CA PHE A 49 -6.99 6.69 -3.19
C PHE A 49 -7.86 5.56 -2.68
N VAL A 50 -8.29 5.66 -1.43
CA VAL A 50 -9.21 4.70 -0.82
C VAL A 50 -10.47 5.42 -0.38
N VAL A 51 -11.62 4.81 -0.65
CA VAL A 51 -12.94 5.28 -0.23
C VAL A 51 -13.71 4.11 0.41
N ALA A 52 -14.78 4.40 1.16
CA ALA A 52 -15.64 3.34 1.64
C ALA A 52 -16.41 2.69 0.48
N GLU A 53 -16.63 1.37 0.53
CA GLU A 53 -17.36 0.65 -0.53
C GLU A 53 -18.77 1.22 -0.73
N GLU A 54 -19.46 1.58 0.36
CA GLU A 54 -20.78 2.21 0.32
C GLU A 54 -20.82 3.57 -0.39
N ASP A 55 -19.68 4.25 -0.50
CA ASP A 55 -19.52 5.55 -1.14
C ASP A 55 -18.97 5.46 -2.57
N ALA A 56 -18.45 4.29 -3.00
CA ALA A 56 -17.69 4.15 -4.24
C ALA A 56 -18.46 4.62 -5.49
N ALA A 57 -19.72 4.23 -5.62
CA ALA A 57 -20.54 4.64 -6.77
C ALA A 57 -20.76 6.17 -6.78
N ARG A 58 -21.07 6.76 -5.62
CA ARG A 58 -21.28 8.20 -5.50
C ARG A 58 -20.01 9.00 -5.78
N VAL A 59 -18.86 8.47 -5.37
CA VAL A 59 -17.55 9.08 -5.66
C VAL A 59 -17.22 8.99 -7.15
N ALA A 60 -17.48 7.86 -7.80
CA ALA A 60 -17.30 7.70 -9.24
C ALA A 60 -18.14 8.70 -10.04
N ASP A 61 -19.41 8.88 -9.67
CA ASP A 61 -20.31 9.85 -10.29
C ASP A 61 -19.79 11.28 -10.09
N LEU A 62 -19.38 11.65 -8.87
CA LEU A 62 -18.80 12.97 -8.56
C LEU A 62 -17.59 13.27 -9.44
N LEU A 63 -16.65 12.32 -9.58
CA LEU A 63 -15.44 12.51 -10.37
C LEU A 63 -15.77 12.67 -11.86
N ALA A 64 -16.74 11.90 -12.37
CA ALA A 64 -17.23 12.02 -13.74
C ALA A 64 -17.93 13.37 -13.99
N GLU A 65 -18.74 13.87 -13.06
CA GLU A 65 -19.37 15.20 -13.13
C GLU A 65 -18.34 16.35 -13.14
N ARG A 66 -17.15 16.12 -12.58
CA ARG A 66 -16.01 17.07 -12.66
C ARG A 66 -15.22 16.96 -13.95
N GLY A 67 -15.69 16.13 -14.90
CA GLY A 67 -15.06 15.97 -16.21
C GLY A 67 -13.85 15.05 -16.22
N LEU A 68 -13.64 14.26 -15.17
CA LEU A 68 -12.59 13.24 -15.12
C LEU A 68 -13.06 11.96 -15.83
N GLU A 69 -12.16 11.30 -16.54
CA GLU A 69 -12.45 10.03 -17.19
C GLU A 69 -12.46 8.91 -16.16
N VAL A 70 -13.66 8.41 -15.81
CA VAL A 70 -13.86 7.31 -14.86
C VAL A 70 -14.13 6.02 -15.63
N VAL A 71 -13.36 4.97 -15.33
CA VAL A 71 -13.46 3.65 -15.96
C VAL A 71 -13.69 2.58 -14.90
N GLN A 72 -14.72 1.76 -15.10
CA GLN A 72 -14.98 0.57 -14.28
C GLN A 72 -14.29 -0.63 -14.93
N PRO A 73 -13.17 -1.12 -14.37
CA PRO A 73 -12.50 -2.31 -14.87
C PRO A 73 -13.29 -3.59 -14.49
N PRO A 74 -12.92 -4.77 -15.03
CA PRO A 74 -13.54 -6.04 -14.63
C PRO A 74 -13.33 -6.40 -13.15
N GLU A 75 -12.31 -5.84 -12.51
CA GLU A 75 -12.00 -5.99 -11.09
C GLU A 75 -13.08 -5.31 -10.24
N ASP A 76 -13.57 -5.99 -9.21
CA ASP A 76 -14.66 -5.54 -8.33
C ASP A 76 -14.18 -4.87 -7.02
N TRP A 77 -12.95 -4.35 -7.00
CA TRP A 77 -12.33 -3.77 -5.81
C TRP A 77 -11.83 -2.32 -5.99
N LEU A 78 -11.87 -1.79 -7.21
CA LEU A 78 -11.48 -0.41 -7.55
C LEU A 78 -12.25 0.10 -8.77
N PHE A 79 -12.18 1.40 -9.00
CA PHE A 79 -12.36 2.01 -10.32
C PHE A 79 -11.16 2.89 -10.65
N LYS A 80 -10.97 3.18 -11.94
CA LYS A 80 -9.82 3.94 -12.43
C LYS A 80 -10.26 5.34 -12.89
N VAL A 81 -9.40 6.31 -12.63
CA VAL A 81 -9.55 7.69 -13.13
C VAL A 81 -8.34 8.02 -13.97
N TYR A 82 -8.57 8.55 -15.18
CA TYR A 82 -7.48 8.96 -16.05
C TYR A 82 -7.45 10.47 -16.17
N VAL A 83 -6.24 11.04 -16.01
CA VAL A 83 -5.96 12.48 -16.14
C VAL A 83 -4.73 12.63 -17.03
N ASP A 84 -4.89 13.15 -18.24
CA ASP A 84 -3.79 13.33 -19.21
C ASP A 84 -2.92 12.07 -19.40
N GLY A 85 -3.56 10.91 -19.38
CA GLY A 85 -2.92 9.60 -19.50
C GLY A 85 -2.23 9.08 -18.23
N ALA A 86 -2.24 9.83 -17.13
CA ALA A 86 -1.87 9.33 -15.82
C ALA A 86 -3.04 8.56 -15.19
N MET A 87 -2.73 7.46 -14.50
CA MET A 87 -3.72 6.59 -13.88
C MET A 87 -3.79 6.84 -12.37
N VAL A 88 -5.02 6.97 -11.89
CA VAL A 88 -5.36 7.04 -10.46
C VAL A 88 -6.32 5.91 -10.15
N ASP A 89 -5.97 5.05 -9.23
CA ASP A 89 -6.82 3.98 -8.73
C ASP A 89 -7.60 4.45 -7.50
N VAL A 90 -8.91 4.25 -7.52
CA VAL A 90 -9.77 4.51 -6.37
C VAL A 90 -10.30 3.18 -5.85
N LEU A 91 -9.68 2.72 -4.77
CA LEU A 91 -9.92 1.43 -4.16
C LEU A 91 -11.07 1.53 -3.15
N TYR A 92 -11.97 0.55 -3.17
CA TYR A 92 -13.04 0.41 -2.17
C TYR A 92 -13.04 -0.97 -1.49
N ARG A 93 -12.12 -1.86 -1.89
CA ARG A 93 -11.78 -3.09 -1.18
C ARG A 93 -10.26 -3.20 -1.06
N LEU A 94 -9.79 -3.73 0.06
CA LEU A 94 -8.37 -3.97 0.33
C LEU A 94 -8.22 -5.43 0.79
N SER A 95 -7.33 -6.18 0.14
CA SER A 95 -7.10 -7.61 0.43
C SER A 95 -8.39 -8.45 0.38
N GLY A 96 -9.31 -8.12 -0.54
CA GLY A 96 -10.60 -8.80 -0.70
C GLY A 96 -11.72 -8.31 0.23
N ASP A 97 -11.41 -7.53 1.26
CA ASP A 97 -12.38 -7.02 2.22
C ASP A 97 -12.91 -5.63 1.84
N PRO A 98 -14.23 -5.35 2.01
CA PRO A 98 -14.79 -4.04 1.79
C PRO A 98 -14.19 -3.01 2.76
N VAL A 99 -13.89 -1.83 2.24
CA VAL A 99 -13.46 -0.69 3.06
C VAL A 99 -14.70 -0.06 3.70
N SER A 100 -14.74 -0.04 5.03
CA SER A 100 -15.75 0.71 5.78
C SER A 100 -15.25 2.13 6.06
N ARG A 101 -16.16 3.07 6.38
CA ARG A 101 -15.77 4.43 6.79
C ARG A 101 -14.86 4.44 8.02
N GLY A 102 -15.05 3.50 8.96
CA GLY A 102 -14.18 3.37 10.13
C GLY A 102 -12.72 3.03 9.79
N ARG A 103 -12.47 2.35 8.65
CA ARG A 103 -11.08 2.10 8.18
C ARG A 103 -10.39 3.36 7.65
N LEU A 104 -11.15 4.43 7.38
CA LEU A 104 -10.63 5.72 6.92
C LEU A 104 -10.37 6.70 8.07
N GLU A 105 -10.49 6.27 9.33
CA GLU A 105 -10.22 7.10 10.51
C GLU A 105 -8.72 7.11 10.90
N ASP A 106 -7.94 6.09 10.50
CA ASP A 106 -6.49 6.01 10.74
C ASP A 106 -5.72 6.80 9.67
N VAL A 107 -5.88 8.10 9.69
CA VAL A 107 -5.30 9.06 8.74
C VAL A 107 -4.69 10.26 9.44
N ASP A 108 -3.68 10.84 8.80
CA ASP A 108 -3.13 12.16 9.14
C ASP A 108 -3.45 13.16 8.03
N GLU A 109 -3.77 14.40 8.41
CA GLU A 109 -3.91 15.49 7.46
C GLU A 109 -2.55 16.03 7.02
N LEU A 110 -2.11 15.66 5.82
CA LEU A 110 -0.84 16.11 5.25
C LEU A 110 -1.04 17.06 4.08
N GLU A 111 -0.05 17.91 3.84
CA GLU A 111 0.05 18.70 2.62
C GLU A 111 0.86 17.91 1.58
N VAL A 112 0.20 17.48 0.51
CA VAL A 112 0.80 16.73 -0.60
C VAL A 112 0.61 17.54 -1.87
N GLU A 113 1.70 17.93 -2.54
CA GLU A 113 1.66 18.75 -3.75
C GLU A 113 0.79 20.01 -3.58
N SER A 114 0.93 20.69 -2.44
CA SER A 114 0.16 21.89 -2.05
C SER A 114 -1.36 21.67 -1.85
N VAL A 115 -1.79 20.42 -1.75
CA VAL A 115 -3.17 20.06 -1.40
C VAL A 115 -3.18 19.38 -0.04
N ARG A 116 -3.89 19.94 0.91
CA ARG A 116 -4.09 19.30 2.23
C ARG A 116 -5.15 18.21 2.11
N MET A 117 -4.79 16.97 2.46
CA MET A 117 -5.66 15.81 2.32
C MET A 117 -5.37 14.75 3.38
N PRO A 118 -6.35 13.85 3.68
CA PRO A 118 -6.11 12.72 4.55
C PRO A 118 -5.20 11.69 3.87
N VAL A 119 -4.20 11.22 4.60
CA VAL A 119 -3.21 10.22 4.17
C VAL A 119 -3.15 9.12 5.22
N PHE A 120 -3.23 7.85 4.82
CA PHE A 120 -3.13 6.74 5.77
C PHE A 120 -1.87 6.82 6.63
N SER A 121 -1.97 6.34 7.88
CA SER A 121 -0.84 6.23 8.78
C SER A 121 0.28 5.37 8.15
N THR A 122 1.52 5.66 8.51
CA THR A 122 2.67 4.93 7.97
C THR A 122 2.64 3.44 8.33
N THR A 123 2.15 3.13 9.52
CA THR A 123 1.95 1.75 9.98
C THR A 123 0.94 1.03 9.10
N LYS A 124 -0.22 1.63 8.85
CA LYS A 124 -1.25 1.08 7.96
C LYS A 124 -0.72 0.81 6.55
N LEU A 125 0.00 1.79 5.98
CA LEU A 125 0.61 1.67 4.65
C LEU A 125 1.62 0.51 4.58
N MET A 126 2.40 0.29 5.63
CA MET A 126 3.34 -0.83 5.68
C MET A 126 2.63 -2.17 5.84
N VAL A 127 1.56 -2.24 6.63
CA VAL A 127 0.70 -3.43 6.73
C VAL A 127 0.12 -3.80 5.36
N ASP A 128 -0.51 -2.85 4.68
CA ASP A 128 -1.12 -3.09 3.38
C ASP A 128 -0.07 -3.51 2.34
N LYS A 129 1.11 -2.84 2.33
CA LYS A 129 2.21 -3.16 1.42
C LYS A 129 2.79 -4.55 1.64
N LEU A 130 2.93 -5.00 2.88
CA LEU A 130 3.46 -6.32 3.20
C LEU A 130 2.40 -7.42 2.96
N ASN A 131 1.13 -7.17 3.26
CA ASN A 131 0.05 -8.12 2.98
C ASN A 131 -0.23 -8.29 1.47
N ALA A 132 0.21 -7.34 0.63
CA ALA A 132 0.15 -7.48 -0.83
C ALA A 132 1.24 -8.40 -1.41
N LEU A 133 2.18 -8.88 -0.60
CA LEU A 133 3.21 -9.83 -1.06
C LEU A 133 2.60 -11.22 -1.26
N GLU A 134 2.91 -11.83 -2.39
CA GLU A 134 2.51 -13.19 -2.76
C GLU A 134 3.59 -13.86 -3.61
N GLU A 135 3.46 -15.15 -3.88
CA GLU A 135 4.49 -15.96 -4.57
C GLU A 135 4.94 -15.34 -5.90
N HIS A 136 4.00 -14.75 -6.64
CA HIS A 136 4.27 -14.18 -7.96
C HIS A 136 4.51 -12.67 -7.94
N ALA A 137 4.38 -12.03 -6.77
CA ALA A 137 4.53 -10.60 -6.56
C ALA A 137 5.29 -10.29 -5.25
N CYS A 138 6.51 -10.80 -5.13
CA CYS A 138 7.37 -10.62 -3.95
C CYS A 138 8.63 -9.82 -4.31
N ASP A 139 8.47 -8.54 -4.66
CA ASP A 139 9.60 -7.66 -4.94
C ASP A 139 10.08 -6.94 -3.67
N LEU A 140 11.00 -7.58 -2.95
CA LEU A 140 11.64 -6.99 -1.77
C LEU A 140 12.50 -5.76 -2.12
N GLY A 141 12.94 -5.64 -3.37
CA GLY A 141 13.71 -4.47 -3.84
C GLY A 141 12.94 -3.17 -3.76
N THR A 142 11.63 -3.21 -3.92
CA THR A 142 10.74 -2.04 -3.76
C THR A 142 10.40 -1.76 -2.31
N ILE A 143 10.38 -2.77 -1.44
CA ILE A 143 10.05 -2.64 -0.02
C ILE A 143 11.19 -2.04 0.78
N LEU A 144 12.42 -2.48 0.54
CA LEU A 144 13.59 -2.09 1.32
C LEU A 144 13.82 -0.57 1.39
N PRO A 145 13.83 0.18 0.27
CA PRO A 145 14.04 1.63 0.31
C PRO A 145 12.89 2.36 1.04
N VAL A 146 11.65 1.92 0.86
CA VAL A 146 10.49 2.46 1.55
C VAL A 146 10.62 2.23 3.05
N ALA A 147 10.82 0.97 3.48
CA ALA A 147 10.93 0.64 4.90
C ALA A 147 12.07 1.42 5.60
N ARG A 148 13.20 1.63 4.92
CA ARG A 148 14.31 2.46 5.45
C ARG A 148 13.90 3.91 5.64
N ALA A 149 13.19 4.48 4.67
CA ALA A 149 12.80 5.89 4.70
C ALA A 149 11.80 6.20 5.80
N VAL A 150 10.85 5.30 6.06
CA VAL A 150 9.75 5.53 7.00
C VAL A 150 9.91 4.81 8.34
N ARG A 151 11.01 4.10 8.59
CA ARG A 151 11.20 3.18 9.73
C ARG A 151 10.87 3.78 11.10
N GLU A 152 11.16 5.07 11.31
CA GLU A 152 10.94 5.75 12.58
C GLU A 152 9.48 6.20 12.79
N GLN A 153 8.64 6.08 11.74
CA GLN A 153 7.24 6.46 11.74
C GLN A 153 6.30 5.25 11.84
N VAL A 154 6.86 4.04 11.87
CA VAL A 154 6.10 2.77 11.80
C VAL A 154 6.13 2.07 13.15
N ASP A 155 4.96 1.66 13.63
CA ASP A 155 4.86 0.67 14.69
C ASP A 155 5.07 -0.74 14.10
N TRP A 156 6.32 -1.18 14.08
CA TRP A 156 6.71 -2.47 13.51
C TRP A 156 6.14 -3.67 14.26
N ARG A 157 5.81 -3.51 15.54
CA ARG A 157 5.14 -4.56 16.30
C ARG A 157 3.73 -4.77 15.78
N GLN A 158 2.98 -3.70 15.61
CA GLN A 158 1.65 -3.74 15.02
C GLN A 158 1.69 -4.30 13.58
N VAL A 159 2.69 -3.91 12.78
CA VAL A 159 2.89 -4.48 11.43
C VAL A 159 3.06 -5.98 11.51
N ALA A 160 3.94 -6.48 12.40
CA ALA A 160 4.17 -7.92 12.54
C ALA A 160 2.91 -8.68 12.96
N GLU A 161 2.14 -8.14 13.92
CA GLU A 161 0.89 -8.71 14.39
C GLU A 161 -0.18 -8.78 13.28
N GLN A 162 -0.29 -7.74 12.45
CA GLN A 162 -1.31 -7.66 11.39
C GLN A 162 -0.90 -8.36 10.07
N THR A 163 0.33 -8.81 9.97
CA THR A 163 0.83 -9.53 8.79
C THR A 163 1.26 -10.97 9.09
N GLU A 164 1.04 -11.47 10.30
CA GLU A 164 1.48 -12.81 10.74
C GLU A 164 0.92 -13.96 9.89
N GLY A 165 -0.24 -13.77 9.28
CA GLY A 165 -0.88 -14.75 8.39
C GLY A 165 -0.29 -14.80 6.97
N ASN A 166 0.66 -13.93 6.62
CA ASN A 166 1.28 -13.89 5.30
C ASN A 166 2.77 -14.26 5.40
N ASP A 167 3.13 -15.46 4.95
CA ASP A 167 4.50 -15.98 5.02
C ASP A 167 5.52 -15.09 4.29
N PHE A 168 5.13 -14.42 3.20
CA PHE A 168 6.00 -13.49 2.47
C PHE A 168 6.24 -12.21 3.26
N ALA A 169 5.23 -11.72 3.97
CA ALA A 169 5.37 -10.58 4.88
C ALA A 169 6.28 -10.92 6.07
N VAL A 170 6.11 -12.10 6.66
CA VAL A 170 6.97 -12.61 7.74
C VAL A 170 8.42 -12.72 7.27
N ALA A 171 8.66 -13.27 6.07
CA ALA A 171 10.00 -13.35 5.49
C ALA A 171 10.59 -11.96 5.20
N ALA A 172 9.78 -11.01 4.72
CA ALA A 172 10.20 -9.63 4.52
C ALA A 172 10.60 -8.96 5.85
N LEU A 173 9.80 -9.10 6.90
CA LEU A 173 10.11 -8.57 8.23
C LEU A 173 11.37 -9.16 8.81
N PHE A 174 11.60 -10.48 8.64
CA PHE A 174 12.85 -11.12 9.03
C PHE A 174 14.04 -10.49 8.30
N LEU A 175 13.96 -10.27 6.99
CA LEU A 175 15.01 -9.61 6.23
C LEU A 175 15.25 -8.18 6.70
N LEU A 176 14.19 -7.40 6.96
CA LEU A 176 14.28 -6.02 7.47
C LEU A 176 15.00 -5.97 8.83
N ALA A 177 14.70 -6.93 9.72
CA ALA A 177 15.38 -7.07 11.01
C ALA A 177 16.87 -7.42 10.82
N ARG A 178 17.20 -8.38 9.95
CA ARG A 178 18.60 -8.76 9.62
C ARG A 178 19.42 -7.62 9.05
N LEU A 179 18.77 -6.68 8.36
CA LEU A 179 19.40 -5.49 7.79
C LEU A 179 19.44 -4.30 8.76
N GLY A 180 18.96 -4.46 10.00
CA GLY A 180 18.91 -3.40 11.01
C GLY A 180 17.97 -2.25 10.65
N ILE A 181 16.96 -2.50 9.83
CA ILE A 181 15.92 -1.52 9.45
C ILE A 181 14.83 -1.50 10.51
N VAL A 182 14.51 -2.68 11.06
CA VAL A 182 13.51 -2.88 12.10
C VAL A 182 14.17 -3.45 13.34
N ASN A 183 13.82 -2.92 14.50
CA ASN A 183 14.30 -3.43 15.80
C ASN A 183 13.16 -4.16 16.54
N GLY A 184 13.49 -5.26 17.22
CA GLY A 184 12.57 -5.95 18.15
C GLY A 184 11.50 -6.85 17.52
N VAL A 185 11.52 -7.09 16.22
CA VAL A 185 10.56 -7.99 15.53
C VAL A 185 11.15 -9.39 15.29
N GLY A 186 12.47 -9.58 15.53
CA GLY A 186 13.21 -10.80 15.22
C GLY A 186 13.38 -11.79 16.37
N ASP A 187 13.07 -11.44 17.61
CA ASP A 187 13.40 -12.28 18.78
C ASP A 187 12.46 -13.49 18.95
N GLY A 188 11.39 -13.59 18.16
CA GLY A 188 10.45 -14.72 18.19
C GLY A 188 10.53 -15.70 17.02
N VAL A 189 11.25 -15.36 15.95
CA VAL A 189 11.28 -16.19 14.71
C VAL A 189 12.54 -17.08 14.64
N GLY A 190 13.49 -16.92 15.58
CA GLY A 190 14.82 -17.53 15.50
C GLY A 190 15.03 -18.87 16.20
N ASP A 191 14.10 -19.35 17.02
CA ASP A 191 14.38 -20.53 17.89
C ASP A 191 13.58 -21.80 17.51
N GLY A 192 12.94 -21.85 16.37
CA GLY A 192 12.05 -22.97 16.07
C GLY A 192 11.87 -23.39 14.63
N ALA A 193 12.79 -23.23 13.70
CA ALA A 193 12.66 -23.95 12.43
C ALA A 193 13.86 -23.80 11.48
N LEU A 194 14.85 -24.59 11.63
CA LEU A 194 15.56 -25.21 10.51
C LEU A 194 15.82 -26.68 10.88
N ASP A 195 14.75 -27.44 11.12
CA ASP A 195 14.82 -28.89 11.03
C ASP A 195 14.73 -29.24 9.53
N VAL A 196 15.85 -29.07 8.86
CA VAL A 196 16.02 -29.61 7.51
C VAL A 196 15.91 -31.12 7.66
N ALA A 197 14.79 -31.69 7.20
CA ALA A 197 14.60 -33.13 7.14
C ALA A 197 15.81 -33.74 6.40
N ASP A 198 16.71 -34.32 7.17
CA ASP A 198 17.85 -35.11 6.69
C ASP A 198 17.28 -36.37 6.03
N GLY A 199 17.20 -36.31 4.70
CA GLY A 199 16.76 -37.44 3.89
C GLY A 199 17.78 -38.57 3.96
N GLY A 200 17.68 -39.37 5.05
CA GLY A 200 18.43 -40.57 5.26
C GLY A 200 18.30 -41.55 4.09
N GLY A 201 19.33 -41.62 3.28
CA GLY A 201 19.49 -42.65 2.28
C GLY A 201 19.58 -44.02 2.92
N ALA A 202 18.55 -44.85 2.76
CA ALA A 202 18.58 -46.28 3.07
C ALA A 202 19.45 -46.97 2.02
N GLY A 203 20.66 -47.35 2.40
CA GLY A 203 21.48 -48.31 1.67
C GLY A 203 20.82 -49.67 1.61
N ALA A 204 20.62 -50.17 0.41
CA ALA A 204 20.31 -51.57 0.18
C ALA A 204 21.61 -52.36 0.12
N SER A 205 21.79 -53.31 1.02
CA SER A 205 22.77 -54.39 0.96
C SER A 205 22.11 -55.69 0.62
N ALA A 206 22.79 -56.44 -0.21
CA ALA A 206 22.69 -57.85 -0.61
C ALA A 206 21.77 -58.17 -1.77
#